data_311f02f9f55212daaeeeb6ea4bf4dcfe
#
_entry.id   311f02f9f55212daaeeeb6ea4bf4dcfe
#
_cell.length_a   1.000
_cell.length_b   1.000
_cell.length_c   1.000
_cell.angle_alpha   90.00
_cell.angle_beta   90.00
_cell.angle_gamma   90.00
#
_symmetry.space_group_name_H-M   'P 1'
#
loop_
_entity.id
_entity.type
_entity.pdbx_description
1 polymer ?
#
loop_
_entity_poly.entity_id
_entity_poly.type
_entity_poly.pdbx_seq_one_letter_code
_entity_poly.pdbx_strand_id
1 'polypeptide(L)'
;MSLVNNENVNHPNKMIPDVYRLGSVKKIRGEEGSTPWLFDFSDHYSLFDWGKMPDELPLKGNSLALMSLAVYDFLENGKSWELLKDLPEHSGSQPLTHTCLEWLKTNGLKTHLSGAWNNKGPVDLKQEKEWEKLKANEPLYLDFTPFKVQRPKWRDDLNVWDYSSFENSNLTGMVPLEVVFRFGLPEGSSFRKRLKNKNYLEELLYGLPEAYSQSFMEGLCQGDYDNKLWDFPVIEFSTKWEPEDRFVTYAEAQKISGL
;
A
#
# COMPACT_ATOMS: atom_id res chain seq x y z
N MET A 1 17.10 -2.32 18.19
CA MET A 1 16.56 -3.48 17.44
C MET A 1 17.01 -4.74 18.16
N SER A 2 16.14 -5.37 18.93
CA SER A 2 16.47 -6.62 19.62
C SER A 2 16.15 -7.79 18.71
N LEU A 3 17.18 -8.50 18.31
CA LEU A 3 17.06 -9.82 17.69
C LEU A 3 16.53 -10.76 18.77
N VAL A 4 15.37 -11.34 18.56
CA VAL A 4 14.87 -12.43 19.39
C VAL A 4 15.68 -13.67 19.01
N ASN A 5 16.50 -14.15 19.94
CA ASN A 5 17.14 -15.45 19.80
C ASN A 5 16.05 -16.53 19.84
N ASN A 6 15.66 -17.02 18.69
CA ASN A 6 14.85 -18.22 18.59
C ASN A 6 15.78 -19.42 18.50
N GLU A 7 15.70 -20.29 19.47
CA GLU A 7 16.21 -21.66 19.35
C GLU A 7 15.42 -22.33 18.21
N ASN A 8 16.07 -22.50 17.06
CA ASN A 8 15.53 -23.22 15.91
C ASN A 8 15.42 -24.71 16.25
N VAL A 9 14.28 -25.10 16.79
CA VAL A 9 13.87 -26.50 16.81
C VAL A 9 13.10 -26.77 15.52
N ASN A 10 13.79 -27.31 14.51
CA ASN A 10 13.17 -27.81 13.29
C ASN A 10 12.17 -28.92 13.64
N HIS A 11 10.89 -28.61 13.72
CA HIS A 11 9.82 -29.58 13.77
C HIS A 11 9.40 -29.96 12.34
N PRO A 12 9.68 -31.17 11.86
CA PRO A 12 9.46 -31.58 10.46
C PRO A 12 7.99 -31.63 10.00
N ASN A 13 7.03 -31.30 10.86
CA ASN A 13 5.58 -31.33 10.58
C ASN A 13 4.86 -29.99 10.80
N LYS A 14 5.57 -28.88 10.86
CA LYS A 14 4.93 -27.58 11.08
C LYS A 14 4.46 -26.99 9.74
N MET A 15 3.17 -27.08 9.46
CA MET A 15 2.60 -26.57 8.19
C MET A 15 2.71 -25.05 8.09
N ILE A 16 2.62 -24.32 9.19
CA ILE A 16 2.75 -22.85 9.23
C ILE A 16 4.17 -22.48 9.66
N PRO A 17 4.91 -21.69 8.84
CA PRO A 17 6.27 -21.27 9.15
C PRO A 17 6.38 -20.49 10.46
N ASP A 18 7.58 -20.42 11.00
CA ASP A 18 7.91 -19.64 12.18
C ASP A 18 7.80 -18.13 11.90
N VAL A 19 7.72 -17.35 12.98
CA VAL A 19 7.65 -15.89 12.87
C VAL A 19 9.03 -15.35 12.50
N TYR A 20 9.15 -14.80 11.31
CA TYR A 20 10.34 -14.11 10.82
C TYR A 20 10.45 -12.69 11.38
N ARG A 21 9.32 -11.95 11.41
CA ARG A 21 9.28 -10.56 11.89
C ARG A 21 7.98 -10.25 12.61
N LEU A 22 8.09 -9.54 13.74
CA LEU A 22 6.95 -9.01 14.48
C LEU A 22 6.73 -7.54 14.10
N GLY A 23 5.50 -7.20 13.72
CA GLY A 23 4.99 -5.84 13.65
C GLY A 23 4.01 -5.57 14.78
N SER A 24 3.53 -4.34 14.89
CA SER A 24 2.54 -3.93 15.90
C SER A 24 1.19 -4.64 15.75
N VAL A 25 0.76 -4.86 14.52
CA VAL A 25 -0.58 -5.40 14.18
C VAL A 25 -0.55 -6.62 13.28
N LYS A 26 0.62 -7.04 12.83
CA LYS A 26 0.80 -8.25 12.01
C LYS A 26 2.16 -8.88 12.25
N LYS A 27 2.23 -10.18 12.00
CA LYS A 27 3.47 -10.95 11.97
C LYS A 27 3.76 -11.33 10.52
N ILE A 28 5.03 -11.40 10.17
CA ILE A 28 5.49 -12.02 8.93
C ILE A 28 6.05 -13.38 9.33
N ARG A 29 5.56 -14.43 8.68
CA ARG A 29 6.05 -15.80 8.87
C ARG A 29 6.74 -16.27 7.60
N GLY A 30 7.79 -17.02 7.74
CA GLY A 30 8.57 -17.52 6.61
C GLY A 30 10.03 -17.68 6.97
N GLU A 31 10.82 -18.12 6.00
CA GLU A 31 12.26 -18.28 6.10
C GLU A 31 12.92 -17.81 4.80
N GLU A 32 14.06 -17.13 4.89
CA GLU A 32 14.79 -16.68 3.70
C GLU A 32 15.15 -17.84 2.79
N GLY A 33 14.86 -17.68 1.49
CA GLY A 33 15.11 -18.73 0.48
C GLY A 33 14.03 -19.82 0.42
N SER A 34 13.00 -19.77 1.25
CA SER A 34 11.89 -20.73 1.24
C SER A 34 10.53 -20.09 0.96
N THR A 35 9.53 -20.92 0.75
CA THR A 35 8.11 -20.57 0.64
C THR A 35 7.29 -21.48 1.55
N PRO A 36 6.12 -21.07 2.05
CA PRO A 36 5.43 -19.80 1.82
C PRO A 36 5.95 -18.66 2.71
N TRP A 37 5.63 -17.41 2.28
CA TRP A 37 5.71 -16.23 3.12
C TRP A 37 4.32 -15.77 3.50
N LEU A 38 4.02 -15.69 4.80
CA LEU A 38 2.66 -15.48 5.26
C LEU A 38 2.54 -14.19 6.08
N PHE A 39 1.52 -13.39 5.77
CA PHE A 39 1.01 -12.37 6.68
C PHE A 39 0.03 -13.02 7.67
N ASP A 40 0.35 -12.90 8.94
CA ASP A 40 -0.46 -13.31 10.08
C ASP A 40 -0.95 -12.04 10.79
N PHE A 41 -2.18 -11.64 10.52
CA PHE A 41 -2.77 -10.46 11.11
C PHE A 41 -3.24 -10.77 12.53
N SER A 42 -2.91 -9.88 13.46
CA SER A 42 -3.34 -10.02 14.86
C SER A 42 -4.58 -9.21 15.18
N ASP A 43 -5.23 -9.57 16.27
CA ASP A 43 -6.37 -8.86 16.83
C ASP A 43 -5.95 -7.55 17.53
N HIS A 44 -4.64 -7.35 17.72
CA HIS A 44 -4.13 -6.10 18.26
C HIS A 44 -4.37 -4.92 17.31
N TYR A 45 -4.50 -3.74 17.90
CA TYR A 45 -4.62 -2.48 17.18
C TYR A 45 -3.74 -1.40 17.83
N SER A 46 -3.54 -0.32 17.11
CA SER A 46 -2.85 0.88 17.59
C SER A 46 -3.72 2.09 17.37
N LEU A 47 -3.60 3.09 18.25
CA LEU A 47 -4.26 4.37 18.10
C LEU A 47 -3.19 5.45 17.89
N PHE A 48 -3.17 6.06 16.72
CA PHE A 48 -2.20 7.08 16.34
C PHE A 48 -0.76 6.68 16.75
N ASP A 49 -0.02 7.61 17.35
CA ASP A 49 1.35 7.39 17.82
C ASP A 49 1.45 6.78 19.23
N TRP A 50 0.34 6.40 19.83
CA TRP A 50 0.32 5.75 21.14
C TRP A 50 0.88 4.33 21.12
N GLY A 51 1.00 3.74 19.92
CA GLY A 51 1.47 2.39 19.74
C GLY A 51 0.38 1.33 19.96
N LYS A 52 0.84 0.12 20.29
CA LYS A 52 -0.04 -1.03 20.48
C LYS A 52 -0.91 -0.86 21.75
N MET A 53 -2.22 -1.02 21.58
CA MET A 53 -3.16 -1.00 22.70
C MET A 53 -3.06 -2.27 23.56
N PRO A 54 -3.39 -2.19 24.87
CA PRO A 54 -3.30 -3.32 25.78
C PRO A 54 -4.35 -4.39 25.54
N ASP A 55 -5.49 -4.02 24.97
CA ASP A 55 -6.61 -4.89 24.63
C ASP A 55 -6.57 -5.34 23.17
N GLU A 56 -7.48 -6.23 22.82
CA GLU A 56 -7.59 -6.79 21.48
C GLU A 56 -9.03 -6.64 20.95
N LEU A 57 -9.18 -6.50 19.64
CA LEU A 57 -10.46 -6.56 18.96
C LEU A 57 -10.65 -7.97 18.41
N PRO A 58 -11.47 -8.80 19.03
CA PRO A 58 -11.66 -10.18 18.60
C PRO A 58 -12.05 -10.29 17.13
N LEU A 59 -11.43 -11.23 16.41
CA LEU A 59 -11.63 -11.49 14.98
C LEU A 59 -11.14 -10.40 14.02
N LYS A 60 -10.53 -9.31 14.49
CA LYS A 60 -10.01 -8.25 13.63
C LYS A 60 -8.95 -8.79 12.66
N GLY A 61 -8.02 -9.61 13.14
CA GLY A 61 -6.96 -10.17 12.31
C GLY A 61 -7.51 -10.98 11.14
N ASN A 62 -8.40 -11.92 11.42
CA ASN A 62 -9.02 -12.73 10.39
C ASN A 62 -9.91 -11.91 9.44
N SER A 63 -10.63 -10.93 9.95
CA SER A 63 -11.44 -10.03 9.13
C SER A 63 -10.57 -9.23 8.16
N LEU A 64 -9.41 -8.72 8.60
CA LEU A 64 -8.46 -8.05 7.73
C LEU A 64 -7.89 -8.99 6.66
N ALA A 65 -7.58 -10.23 7.02
CA ALA A 65 -7.11 -11.22 6.06
C ALA A 65 -8.17 -11.51 4.99
N LEU A 66 -9.43 -11.74 5.39
CA LEU A 66 -10.55 -11.97 4.47
C LEU A 66 -10.81 -10.76 3.57
N MET A 67 -10.84 -9.55 4.13
CA MET A 67 -11.02 -8.33 3.33
C MET A 67 -9.89 -8.13 2.33
N SER A 68 -8.64 -8.30 2.77
CA SER A 68 -7.48 -8.18 1.87
C SER A 68 -7.55 -9.21 0.75
N LEU A 69 -7.90 -10.45 1.07
CA LEU A 69 -8.06 -11.51 0.09
C LEU A 69 -9.12 -11.16 -0.95
N ALA A 70 -10.30 -10.70 -0.51
CA ALA A 70 -11.38 -10.29 -1.40
C ALA A 70 -10.99 -9.12 -2.32
N VAL A 71 -10.28 -8.15 -1.77
CA VAL A 71 -9.81 -6.99 -2.56
C VAL A 71 -8.76 -7.42 -3.60
N TYR A 72 -7.80 -8.25 -3.21
CA TYR A 72 -6.79 -8.72 -4.16
C TYR A 72 -7.39 -9.60 -5.25
N ASP A 73 -8.29 -10.53 -4.90
CA ASP A 73 -9.01 -11.34 -5.89
C ASP A 73 -9.80 -10.46 -6.86
N PHE A 74 -10.50 -9.45 -6.35
CA PHE A 74 -11.19 -8.47 -7.18
C PHE A 74 -10.25 -7.74 -8.13
N LEU A 75 -9.10 -7.28 -7.66
CA LEU A 75 -8.12 -6.54 -8.47
C LEU A 75 -7.43 -7.43 -9.52
N GLU A 76 -7.15 -8.69 -9.19
CA GLU A 76 -6.50 -9.64 -10.08
C GLU A 76 -7.44 -10.23 -11.13
N ASN A 77 -8.74 -10.18 -10.89
CA ASN A 77 -9.74 -10.67 -11.83
C ASN A 77 -10.06 -9.61 -12.89
N GLY A 78 -9.68 -9.88 -14.14
CA GLY A 78 -9.94 -8.97 -15.25
C GLY A 78 -11.41 -8.60 -15.42
N LYS A 79 -12.33 -9.53 -15.15
CA LYS A 79 -13.78 -9.29 -15.24
C LYS A 79 -14.27 -8.21 -14.25
N SER A 80 -13.61 -8.06 -13.11
CA SER A 80 -13.98 -7.03 -12.13
C SER A 80 -13.82 -5.62 -12.69
N TRP A 81 -12.90 -5.43 -13.64
CA TRP A 81 -12.64 -4.15 -14.28
C TRP A 81 -13.72 -3.76 -15.30
N GLU A 82 -14.58 -4.70 -15.72
CA GLU A 82 -15.75 -4.40 -16.54
C GLU A 82 -16.78 -3.52 -15.82
N LEU A 83 -16.78 -3.55 -14.48
CA LEU A 83 -17.64 -2.71 -13.65
C LEU A 83 -17.32 -1.22 -13.77
N LEU A 84 -16.09 -0.88 -14.18
CA LEU A 84 -15.65 0.52 -14.30
C LEU A 84 -16.18 1.22 -15.57
N LYS A 85 -16.76 0.48 -16.52
CA LYS A 85 -17.30 1.06 -17.75
C LYS A 85 -18.42 2.08 -17.52
N ASP A 86 -19.14 1.95 -16.40
CA ASP A 86 -20.27 2.79 -16.04
C ASP A 86 -19.90 3.92 -15.07
N LEU A 87 -18.59 4.09 -14.76
CA LEU A 87 -18.16 5.24 -13.98
C LEU A 87 -18.34 6.51 -14.82
N PRO A 88 -18.91 7.58 -14.22
CA PRO A 88 -19.07 8.83 -14.93
C PRO A 88 -17.71 9.33 -15.42
N GLU A 89 -17.64 9.75 -16.68
CA GLU A 89 -16.50 10.47 -17.20
C GLU A 89 -16.40 11.79 -16.42
N HIS A 90 -15.47 11.84 -15.48
CA HIS A 90 -15.17 13.08 -14.80
C HIS A 90 -14.52 14.02 -15.81
N SER A 91 -15.20 15.14 -16.09
CA SER A 91 -14.70 16.17 -16.98
C SER A 91 -13.37 16.70 -16.45
N GLY A 92 -12.26 16.34 -17.11
CA GLY A 92 -10.91 16.78 -16.76
C GLY A 92 -9.94 15.69 -16.31
N SER A 93 -10.40 14.48 -15.93
CA SER A 93 -9.47 13.35 -15.84
C SER A 93 -9.09 12.92 -17.24
N GLN A 94 -7.78 12.75 -17.46
CA GLN A 94 -7.37 11.82 -18.52
C GLN A 94 -8.04 10.50 -18.14
N PRO A 95 -9.01 9.97 -18.88
CA PRO A 95 -9.54 8.65 -18.60
C PRO A 95 -8.33 7.73 -18.53
N LEU A 96 -8.34 6.78 -17.60
CA LEU A 96 -7.51 5.57 -17.76
C LEU A 96 -7.56 5.31 -19.25
N THR A 97 -6.44 5.52 -19.94
CA THR A 97 -6.47 5.47 -21.40
C THR A 97 -7.24 4.21 -21.73
N HIS A 98 -8.13 4.27 -22.70
CA HIS A 98 -8.92 3.10 -23.12
C HIS A 98 -8.05 1.84 -23.17
N THR A 99 -6.78 2.00 -23.57
CA THR A 99 -5.74 0.98 -23.59
C THR A 99 -5.43 0.40 -22.21
N CYS A 100 -5.33 1.22 -21.15
CA CYS A 100 -5.04 0.73 -19.80
C CYS A 100 -6.22 -0.06 -19.23
N LEU A 101 -7.44 0.43 -19.40
CA LEU A 101 -8.65 -0.27 -18.96
C LEU A 101 -8.84 -1.59 -19.69
N GLU A 102 -8.64 -1.64 -21.00
CA GLU A 102 -8.72 -2.88 -21.79
C GLU A 102 -7.64 -3.88 -21.41
N TRP A 103 -6.45 -3.38 -21.08
CA TRP A 103 -5.39 -4.24 -20.55
C TRP A 103 -5.78 -4.84 -19.18
N LEU A 104 -6.32 -4.03 -18.27
CA LEU A 104 -6.79 -4.49 -16.94
C LEU A 104 -7.94 -5.48 -17.07
N LYS A 105 -8.90 -5.27 -17.96
CA LYS A 105 -9.98 -6.22 -18.24
C LYS A 105 -9.48 -7.57 -18.75
N THR A 106 -8.39 -7.55 -19.51
CA THR A 106 -7.81 -8.77 -20.07
C THR A 106 -6.93 -9.51 -19.07
N ASN A 107 -6.10 -8.78 -18.30
CA ASN A 107 -5.02 -9.35 -17.51
C ASN A 107 -5.25 -9.28 -16.00
N GLY A 108 -6.16 -8.44 -15.52
CA GLY A 108 -6.22 -8.06 -14.12
C GLY A 108 -5.00 -7.26 -13.66
N LEU A 109 -5.01 -6.82 -12.43
CA LEU A 109 -3.85 -6.21 -11.79
C LEU A 109 -2.99 -7.32 -11.18
N LYS A 110 -1.68 -7.28 -11.39
CA LYS A 110 -0.77 -8.19 -10.69
C LYS A 110 -0.48 -7.64 -9.30
N THR A 111 -0.76 -8.41 -8.27
CA THR A 111 -0.45 -8.09 -6.89
C THR A 111 0.67 -8.98 -6.35
N HIS A 112 1.03 -8.80 -5.10
CA HIS A 112 1.99 -9.67 -4.41
C HIS A 112 1.33 -10.89 -3.73
N LEU A 113 0.00 -11.01 -3.82
CA LEU A 113 -0.73 -12.14 -3.26
C LEU A 113 -0.40 -13.42 -4.05
N SER A 114 0.01 -14.46 -3.36
CA SER A 114 0.24 -15.80 -3.92
C SER A 114 -0.86 -16.78 -3.57
N GLY A 115 -1.63 -16.50 -2.51
CA GLY A 115 -2.72 -17.36 -2.07
C GLY A 115 -3.12 -17.10 -0.62
N ALA A 116 -3.80 -18.08 -0.05
CA ALA A 116 -4.16 -18.08 1.37
C ALA A 116 -3.85 -19.42 2.01
N TRP A 117 -3.63 -19.40 3.31
CA TRP A 117 -3.37 -20.58 4.13
C TRP A 117 -4.26 -20.57 5.37
N ASN A 118 -4.57 -21.76 5.85
CA ASN A 118 -5.11 -21.98 7.18
C ASN A 118 -4.23 -22.98 7.95
N ASN A 119 -4.62 -23.38 9.15
CA ASN A 119 -3.85 -24.35 9.95
C ASN A 119 -3.74 -25.74 9.31
N LYS A 120 -4.46 -26.00 8.23
CA LYS A 120 -4.46 -27.29 7.49
C LYS A 120 -3.63 -27.23 6.20
N GLY A 121 -3.09 -26.04 5.85
CA GLY A 121 -2.29 -25.84 4.66
C GLY A 121 -2.87 -24.77 3.71
N PRO A 122 -2.44 -24.78 2.42
CA PRO A 122 -2.93 -23.85 1.42
C PRO A 122 -4.44 -24.03 1.17
N VAL A 123 -5.12 -22.91 0.93
CA VAL A 123 -6.54 -22.84 0.61
C VAL A 123 -6.70 -22.65 -0.90
N ASP A 124 -7.47 -23.50 -1.55
CA ASP A 124 -7.78 -23.33 -2.97
C ASP A 124 -8.89 -22.28 -3.17
N LEU A 125 -8.47 -21.05 -3.51
CA LEU A 125 -9.38 -19.92 -3.72
C LEU A 125 -10.08 -19.92 -5.09
N LYS A 126 -9.65 -20.78 -6.02
CA LYS A 126 -10.25 -20.87 -7.36
C LYS A 126 -11.61 -21.57 -7.39
N GLN A 127 -11.94 -22.24 -6.30
CA GLN A 127 -13.23 -22.87 -6.15
C GLN A 127 -14.18 -21.92 -5.40
N GLU A 128 -15.24 -21.46 -6.05
CA GLU A 128 -16.27 -20.58 -5.49
C GLU A 128 -16.77 -21.04 -4.10
N LYS A 129 -16.83 -22.36 -3.90
CA LYS A 129 -17.24 -22.97 -2.62
C LYS A 129 -16.20 -22.84 -1.48
N GLU A 130 -14.95 -22.54 -1.78
CA GLU A 130 -13.92 -22.41 -0.75
C GLU A 130 -14.06 -21.10 0.02
N TRP A 131 -14.54 -20.02 -0.61
CA TRP A 131 -14.84 -18.76 0.09
C TRP A 131 -15.91 -18.94 1.18
N GLU A 132 -16.93 -19.74 0.93
CA GLU A 132 -17.98 -20.05 1.90
C GLU A 132 -17.45 -20.86 3.11
N LYS A 133 -16.33 -21.57 2.94
CA LYS A 133 -15.68 -22.34 4.00
C LYS A 133 -14.77 -21.49 4.88
N LEU A 134 -14.35 -20.31 4.42
CA LEU A 134 -13.51 -19.42 5.20
C LEU A 134 -14.34 -18.76 6.28
N LYS A 135 -14.12 -19.17 7.52
CA LYS A 135 -14.81 -18.64 8.68
C LYS A 135 -13.95 -17.62 9.40
N ALA A 136 -14.55 -16.54 9.84
CA ALA A 136 -13.84 -15.49 10.55
C ALA A 136 -13.16 -15.98 11.85
N ASN A 137 -13.61 -17.07 12.43
CA ASN A 137 -13.06 -17.66 13.64
C ASN A 137 -11.98 -18.73 13.41
N GLU A 138 -11.66 -19.05 12.16
CA GLU A 138 -10.54 -19.93 11.83
C GLU A 138 -9.33 -19.09 11.39
N PRO A 139 -8.11 -19.40 11.85
CA PRO A 139 -6.91 -18.66 11.44
C PRO A 139 -6.75 -18.66 9.93
N LEU A 140 -6.57 -17.47 9.36
CA LEU A 140 -6.33 -17.23 7.95
C LEU A 140 -5.06 -16.40 7.77
N TYR A 141 -4.17 -16.91 6.94
CA TYR A 141 -2.90 -16.27 6.60
C TYR A 141 -2.91 -15.94 5.11
N LEU A 142 -2.36 -14.79 4.73
CA LEU A 142 -2.16 -14.46 3.32
C LEU A 142 -0.76 -14.87 2.88
N ASP A 143 -0.68 -15.71 1.86
CA ASP A 143 0.58 -16.05 1.19
C ASP A 143 0.94 -14.95 0.21
N PHE A 144 2.17 -14.48 0.27
CA PHE A 144 2.63 -13.39 -0.58
C PHE A 144 4.04 -13.64 -1.11
N THR A 145 4.31 -13.11 -2.29
CA THR A 145 5.64 -13.11 -2.87
C THR A 145 6.44 -11.92 -2.32
N PRO A 146 7.50 -12.13 -1.55
CA PRO A 146 8.33 -11.05 -1.07
C PRO A 146 9.15 -10.45 -2.20
N PHE A 147 9.21 -9.14 -2.29
CA PHE A 147 10.10 -8.42 -3.19
C PHE A 147 11.37 -8.00 -2.47
N LYS A 148 12.48 -8.04 -3.19
CA LYS A 148 13.73 -7.49 -2.69
C LYS A 148 13.60 -5.99 -2.56
N VAL A 149 13.81 -5.48 -1.34
CA VAL A 149 13.85 -4.05 -1.08
C VAL A 149 15.25 -3.53 -1.37
N GLN A 150 15.40 -2.75 -2.43
CA GLN A 150 16.61 -1.99 -2.68
C GLN A 150 16.60 -0.75 -1.77
N ARG A 151 17.75 -0.47 -1.13
CA ARG A 151 17.89 0.70 -0.26
C ARG A 151 18.68 1.78 -0.97
N PRO A 152 18.33 3.06 -0.82
CA PRO A 152 19.19 4.15 -1.23
C PRO A 152 20.50 4.10 -0.44
N LYS A 153 21.52 4.79 -0.91
CA LYS A 153 22.81 4.88 -0.21
C LYS A 153 22.83 6.13 0.65
N TRP A 154 23.28 5.97 1.88
CA TRP A 154 23.53 7.14 2.72
C TRP A 154 24.82 7.87 2.25
N ARG A 155 24.74 9.17 2.10
CA ARG A 155 25.86 10.06 1.74
C ARG A 155 26.27 10.86 2.96
N ASP A 156 27.32 10.42 3.65
CA ASP A 156 27.84 11.08 4.86
C ASP A 156 28.32 12.50 4.58
N ASP A 157 28.89 12.72 3.39
CA ASP A 157 29.42 14.00 2.94
C ASP A 157 28.34 15.08 2.76
N LEU A 158 27.11 14.68 2.45
CA LEU A 158 25.95 15.56 2.20
C LEU A 158 24.86 15.43 3.27
N ASN A 159 24.98 14.43 4.14
CA ASN A 159 23.97 14.08 5.14
C ASN A 159 22.58 13.85 4.54
N VAL A 160 22.52 13.12 3.41
CA VAL A 160 21.28 12.80 2.68
C VAL A 160 21.29 11.35 2.18
N TRP A 161 20.09 10.82 1.91
CA TRP A 161 19.92 9.59 1.17
C TRP A 161 20.04 9.85 -0.33
N ASP A 162 20.86 9.05 -1.02
CA ASP A 162 21.08 9.12 -2.46
C ASP A 162 20.20 8.09 -3.18
N TYR A 163 19.23 8.59 -3.94
CA TYR A 163 18.29 7.80 -4.71
C TYR A 163 18.73 7.58 -6.16
N SER A 164 19.90 8.06 -6.57
CA SER A 164 20.39 7.97 -7.95
C SER A 164 20.44 6.55 -8.51
N SER A 165 20.59 5.55 -7.65
CA SER A 165 20.57 4.14 -8.06
C SER A 165 19.21 3.64 -8.56
N PHE A 166 18.14 4.42 -8.34
CA PHE A 166 16.80 4.10 -8.82
C PHE A 166 16.50 4.80 -10.16
N GLU A 167 17.21 5.88 -10.45
CA GLU A 167 17.03 6.62 -11.70
C GLU A 167 17.45 5.77 -12.89
N ASN A 168 16.64 5.79 -13.94
CA ASN A 168 16.93 5.08 -15.21
C ASN A 168 17.18 3.58 -15.07
N SER A 169 16.71 2.97 -14.01
CA SER A 169 16.90 1.55 -13.80
C SER A 169 15.69 0.77 -14.31
N ASN A 170 15.93 -0.26 -15.11
CA ASN A 170 14.96 -1.32 -15.40
C ASN A 170 14.75 -2.20 -14.15
N LEU A 171 14.67 -1.57 -12.97
CA LEU A 171 14.58 -2.30 -11.72
C LEU A 171 13.20 -2.93 -11.59
N THR A 172 13.20 -4.24 -11.55
CA THR A 172 12.07 -4.99 -11.00
C THR A 172 12.19 -4.99 -9.49
N GLY A 173 11.47 -4.12 -8.83
CA GLY A 173 11.56 -3.99 -7.37
C GLY A 173 10.53 -3.01 -6.82
N MET A 174 10.61 -2.80 -5.53
CA MET A 174 9.73 -1.84 -4.85
C MET A 174 10.20 -0.41 -5.13
N VAL A 175 9.31 0.42 -5.64
CA VAL A 175 9.53 1.88 -5.75
C VAL A 175 9.77 2.45 -4.34
N PRO A 176 10.85 3.20 -4.09
CA PRO A 176 11.20 3.67 -2.75
C PRO A 176 10.42 4.93 -2.33
N LEU A 177 9.18 5.02 -2.77
CA LEU A 177 8.26 6.12 -2.50
C LEU A 177 6.96 5.59 -1.91
N GLU A 178 6.42 6.33 -0.96
CA GLU A 178 5.00 6.24 -0.64
C GLU A 178 4.24 7.17 -1.59
N VAL A 179 3.21 6.63 -2.21
CA VAL A 179 2.29 7.39 -3.08
C VAL A 179 0.98 7.54 -2.35
N VAL A 180 0.62 8.76 -2.00
CA VAL A 180 -0.57 9.07 -1.20
C VAL A 180 -1.60 9.78 -2.05
N PHE A 181 -2.73 9.13 -2.29
CA PHE A 181 -3.89 9.70 -2.98
C PHE A 181 -4.83 10.32 -1.94
N ARG A 182 -5.10 11.61 -2.08
CA ARG A 182 -6.00 12.33 -1.18
C ARG A 182 -7.22 12.83 -1.93
N PHE A 183 -8.36 12.34 -1.52
CA PHE A 183 -9.69 12.75 -2.03
C PHE A 183 -10.40 13.72 -1.07
N GLY A 184 -9.69 14.32 -0.13
CA GLY A 184 -10.26 15.25 0.81
C GLY A 184 -9.25 15.72 1.87
N LEU A 185 -9.69 16.65 2.70
CA LEU A 185 -8.89 17.29 3.74
C LEU A 185 -9.57 17.17 5.11
N PRO A 186 -9.60 15.96 5.70
CA PRO A 186 -10.23 15.77 7.00
C PRO A 186 -9.52 16.57 8.10
N GLU A 187 -10.25 16.87 9.17
CA GLU A 187 -9.67 17.48 10.36
C GLU A 187 -8.53 16.60 10.90
N GLY A 188 -7.44 17.22 11.33
CA GLY A 188 -6.25 16.50 11.81
C GLY A 188 -5.29 16.01 10.72
N SER A 189 -5.62 16.17 9.43
CA SER A 189 -4.71 15.81 8.35
C SER A 189 -3.41 16.62 8.40
N SER A 190 -2.26 15.93 8.39
CA SER A 190 -0.94 16.58 8.33
C SER A 190 -0.74 17.38 7.04
N PHE A 191 -1.50 17.08 5.99
CA PHE A 191 -1.51 17.79 4.72
C PHE A 191 -1.89 19.27 4.90
N ARG A 192 -2.80 19.60 5.84
CA ARG A 192 -3.17 20.99 6.17
C ARG A 192 -1.98 21.87 6.53
N LYS A 193 -0.98 21.30 7.19
CA LYS A 193 0.24 22.02 7.57
C LYS A 193 1.10 22.35 6.34
N ARG A 194 1.19 21.40 5.40
CA ARG A 194 2.00 21.55 4.18
C ARG A 194 1.38 22.52 3.18
N LEU A 195 0.07 22.59 3.07
CA LEU A 195 -0.64 23.55 2.21
C LEU A 195 -0.36 25.02 2.53
N LYS A 196 0.17 25.33 3.73
CA LYS A 196 0.61 26.68 4.10
C LYS A 196 1.91 27.10 3.42
N ASN A 197 2.68 26.15 2.88
CA ASN A 197 3.90 26.42 2.14
C ASN A 197 3.57 26.62 0.66
N LYS A 198 3.73 27.85 0.15
CA LYS A 198 3.42 28.19 -1.25
C LYS A 198 4.22 27.38 -2.26
N ASN A 199 5.53 27.23 -2.02
CA ASN A 199 6.39 26.46 -2.94
C ASN A 199 5.93 25.00 -3.03
N TYR A 200 5.61 24.40 -1.89
CA TYR A 200 5.08 23.04 -1.86
C TYR A 200 3.75 22.93 -2.64
N LEU A 201 2.88 23.90 -2.48
CA LEU A 201 1.59 23.92 -3.17
C LEU A 201 1.76 24.08 -4.70
N GLU A 202 2.64 24.98 -5.15
CA GLU A 202 2.94 25.15 -6.58
C GLU A 202 3.52 23.86 -7.20
N GLU A 203 4.43 23.20 -6.50
CA GLU A 203 5.00 21.92 -6.94
C GLU A 203 3.96 20.80 -6.97
N LEU A 204 3.08 20.74 -5.97
CA LEU A 204 2.00 19.76 -5.89
C LEU A 204 1.02 19.88 -7.08
N LEU A 205 0.74 21.11 -7.50
CA LEU A 205 -0.20 21.39 -8.58
C LEU A 205 0.42 21.25 -9.97
N TYR A 206 1.73 21.20 -10.08
CA TYR A 206 2.45 21.18 -11.35
C TYR A 206 2.06 20.02 -12.27
N GLY A 207 1.74 18.86 -11.71
CA GLY A 207 1.34 17.66 -12.46
C GLY A 207 -0.18 17.54 -12.72
N LEU A 208 -0.98 18.51 -12.28
CA LEU A 208 -2.43 18.44 -12.38
C LEU A 208 -2.95 19.22 -13.60
N PRO A 209 -4.11 18.81 -14.20
CA PRO A 209 -4.77 19.59 -15.22
C PRO A 209 -5.07 21.02 -14.72
N GLU A 210 -4.87 22.03 -15.57
CA GLU A 210 -5.00 23.45 -15.19
C GLU A 210 -6.37 23.78 -14.59
N ALA A 211 -7.45 23.31 -15.21
CA ALA A 211 -8.80 23.53 -14.69
C ALA A 211 -9.00 22.96 -13.28
N TYR A 212 -8.38 21.81 -12.99
CA TYR A 212 -8.45 21.20 -11.67
C TYR A 212 -7.59 21.96 -10.66
N SER A 213 -6.38 22.36 -11.05
CA SER A 213 -5.48 23.16 -10.20
C SER A 213 -6.14 24.47 -9.79
N GLN A 214 -6.81 25.14 -10.72
CA GLN A 214 -7.54 26.38 -10.46
C GLN A 214 -8.71 26.17 -9.49
N SER A 215 -9.57 25.19 -9.78
CA SER A 215 -10.70 24.84 -8.90
C SER A 215 -10.24 24.43 -7.50
N PHE A 216 -9.15 23.66 -7.42
CA PHE A 216 -8.55 23.26 -6.14
C PHE A 216 -8.06 24.48 -5.35
N MET A 217 -7.37 25.41 -6.00
CA MET A 217 -6.88 26.64 -5.35
C MET A 217 -8.01 27.54 -4.88
N GLU A 218 -9.05 27.73 -5.69
CA GLU A 218 -10.22 28.50 -5.31
C GLU A 218 -10.91 27.95 -4.07
N GLY A 219 -11.10 26.63 -4.02
CA GLY A 219 -11.65 25.97 -2.86
C GLY A 219 -10.77 26.11 -1.61
N LEU A 220 -9.43 25.97 -1.72
CA LEU A 220 -8.50 26.22 -0.60
C LEU A 220 -8.64 27.63 -0.06
N CYS A 221 -8.76 28.62 -0.94
CA CYS A 221 -8.90 30.03 -0.55
C CYS A 221 -10.27 30.30 0.14
N GLN A 222 -11.31 29.57 -0.24
CA GLN A 222 -12.65 29.75 0.31
C GLN A 222 -12.88 28.96 1.60
N GLY A 223 -11.94 28.11 2.01
CA GLY A 223 -12.07 27.24 3.18
C GLY A 223 -13.08 26.08 2.98
N ASP A 224 -13.42 25.79 1.74
CA ASP A 224 -14.52 24.90 1.34
C ASP A 224 -14.19 23.40 1.42
N TYR A 225 -13.04 23.05 2.03
CA TYR A 225 -12.52 21.67 2.03
C TYR A 225 -12.90 20.82 3.24
N ASP A 226 -13.51 21.42 4.23
CA ASP A 226 -13.85 20.69 5.44
C ASP A 226 -14.93 19.66 5.15
N ASN A 227 -14.53 18.38 5.22
CA ASN A 227 -15.38 17.20 5.09
C ASN A 227 -16.04 16.96 3.71
N LYS A 228 -15.55 17.58 2.64
CA LYS A 228 -15.97 17.25 1.27
C LYS A 228 -14.98 16.29 0.60
N LEU A 229 -15.50 15.37 -0.19
CA LEU A 229 -14.67 14.60 -1.12
C LEU A 229 -14.39 15.44 -2.36
N TRP A 230 -13.19 15.33 -2.87
CA TRP A 230 -12.78 15.97 -4.11
C TRP A 230 -13.06 15.04 -5.29
N ASP A 231 -13.39 15.61 -6.43
CA ASP A 231 -13.63 14.87 -7.68
C ASP A 231 -12.34 14.20 -8.20
N PHE A 232 -11.18 14.77 -7.84
CA PHE A 232 -9.85 14.26 -8.21
C PHE A 232 -8.96 14.12 -7.00
N PRO A 233 -8.09 13.09 -6.97
CA PRO A 233 -7.10 12.99 -5.94
C PRO A 233 -5.98 14.01 -6.14
N VAL A 234 -5.54 14.61 -5.05
CA VAL A 234 -4.21 15.18 -4.96
C VAL A 234 -3.24 14.06 -4.63
N ILE A 235 -2.13 13.98 -5.36
CA ILE A 235 -1.14 12.94 -5.18
C ILE A 235 0.10 13.52 -4.53
N GLU A 236 0.48 13.01 -3.37
CA GLU A 236 1.74 13.32 -2.70
C GLU A 236 2.69 12.13 -2.83
N PHE A 237 3.97 12.44 -2.88
CA PHE A 237 5.04 11.44 -2.85
C PHE A 237 5.96 11.73 -1.66
N SER A 238 6.29 10.71 -0.89
CA SER A 238 7.30 10.85 0.17
C SER A 238 8.26 9.67 0.16
N THR A 239 9.51 9.97 0.50
CA THR A 239 10.51 8.93 0.77
C THR A 239 10.28 8.36 2.17
N LYS A 240 10.86 7.17 2.46
CA LYS A 240 10.64 6.46 3.74
C LYS A 240 11.95 6.05 4.43
N TRP A 241 13.08 6.57 3.99
CA TRP A 241 14.38 6.22 4.55
C TRP A 241 14.93 7.30 5.47
N GLU A 242 14.43 8.51 5.38
CA GLU A 242 14.73 9.62 6.26
C GLU A 242 14.06 9.41 7.64
N PRO A 243 14.61 10.01 8.72
CA PRO A 243 13.97 9.97 10.04
C PRO A 243 12.55 10.56 10.05
N GLU A 244 12.33 11.56 9.21
CA GLU A 244 11.02 12.18 8.94
C GLU A 244 10.70 12.04 7.46
N ASP A 245 9.43 11.89 7.12
CA ASP A 245 8.98 11.76 5.74
C ASP A 245 9.39 13.00 4.92
N ARG A 246 10.24 12.81 3.92
CA ARG A 246 10.59 13.85 2.96
C ARG A 246 9.64 13.80 1.78
N PHE A 247 8.84 14.83 1.64
CA PHE A 247 7.96 14.99 0.48
C PHE A 247 8.78 15.47 -0.71
N VAL A 248 8.53 14.87 -1.87
CA VAL A 248 9.26 15.12 -3.11
C VAL A 248 8.34 15.68 -4.18
N THR A 249 8.92 16.43 -5.12
CA THR A 249 8.20 16.96 -6.28
C THR A 249 7.76 15.84 -7.21
N TYR A 250 6.81 16.12 -8.09
CA TYR A 250 6.41 15.19 -9.14
C TYR A 250 7.59 14.79 -10.03
N ALA A 251 8.41 15.76 -10.43
CA ALA A 251 9.60 15.51 -11.26
C ALA A 251 10.66 14.66 -10.56
N GLU A 252 10.87 14.87 -9.25
CA GLU A 252 11.77 14.02 -8.47
C GLU A 252 11.19 12.61 -8.29
N ALA A 253 9.88 12.50 -8.04
CA ALA A 253 9.20 11.22 -7.92
C ALA A 253 9.31 10.40 -9.21
N GLN A 254 9.16 11.02 -10.38
CA GLN A 254 9.37 10.36 -11.66
C GLN A 254 10.80 9.81 -11.80
N LYS A 255 11.81 10.59 -11.46
CA LYS A 255 13.21 10.14 -11.49
C LYS A 255 13.45 8.94 -10.56
N ILE A 256 12.98 9.04 -9.30
CA ILE A 256 13.15 8.00 -8.29
C ILE A 256 12.38 6.72 -8.66
N SER A 257 11.21 6.85 -9.28
CA SER A 257 10.43 5.68 -9.71
C SER A 257 10.95 5.00 -10.98
N GLY A 258 11.79 5.69 -11.74
CA GLY A 258 12.27 5.22 -13.03
C GLY A 258 11.21 5.26 -14.15
N LEU A 259 10.12 6.01 -13.96
CA LEU A 259 8.97 6.15 -14.88
C LEU A 259 9.12 7.37 -15.78
#